data_32e028b43594d02d8ae3e423f7e7877d
#
_entry.id   32e028b43594d02d8ae3e423f7e7877d
#
_cell.length_a   1.000
_cell.length_b   1.000
_cell.length_c   1.000
_cell.angle_alpha   90.00
_cell.angle_beta   90.00
_cell.angle_gamma   90.00
#
_symmetry.space_group_name_H-M   'P 1'
#
loop_
_entity.id
_entity.type
_entity.pdbx_description
1 polymer ?
#
loop_
_entity_poly.entity_id
_entity_poly.type
_entity_poly.pdbx_seq_one_letter_code
_entity_poly.pdbx_strand_id
1 'polypeptide(L)' 'MRLYVNGESIELSGTPSLAELITQLDLPAARIAVELNREVVRRADWSSTMLKEDDRIEIVHFVGGGVDGYSNSECVE' A
#
# COMPACT_ATOMS: atom_id res chain seq x y z
N MET A 1 6.97 -16.14 -1.22
CA MET A 1 6.56 -15.17 -2.26
C MET A 1 7.43 -13.94 -2.17
N ARG A 2 7.93 -13.51 -3.29
CA ARG A 2 8.75 -12.29 -3.36
C ARG A 2 7.93 -11.12 -3.86
N LEU A 3 8.07 -10.00 -3.19
CA LEU A 3 7.41 -8.76 -3.57
C LEU A 3 8.44 -7.64 -3.56
N TYR A 4 8.11 -6.55 -4.24
CA TYR A 4 8.96 -5.36 -4.24
C TYR A 4 8.17 -4.22 -3.61
N VAL A 5 8.70 -3.69 -2.51
CA VAL A 5 8.05 -2.59 -1.81
C VAL A 5 8.97 -1.40 -1.88
N ASN A 6 8.53 -0.36 -2.58
CA ASN A 6 9.33 0.84 -2.79
C ASN A 6 10.71 0.49 -3.35
N GLY A 7 10.73 -0.48 -4.26
CA GLY A 7 11.96 -0.87 -4.93
C GLY A 7 12.79 -1.90 -4.21
N GLU A 8 12.43 -2.29 -3.00
CA GLU A 8 13.18 -3.28 -2.24
C GLU A 8 12.46 -4.61 -2.22
N SER A 9 13.18 -5.68 -2.46
CA SER A 9 12.57 -6.99 -2.46
C SER A 9 12.38 -7.48 -1.03
N ILE A 10 11.25 -8.10 -0.78
CA ILE A 10 10.96 -8.74 0.49
C ILE A 10 10.38 -10.12 0.23
N GLU A 11 10.51 -10.98 1.22
CA GLU A 11 9.96 -12.34 1.15
C GLU A 11 8.87 -12.50 2.18
N LEU A 12 7.74 -13.03 1.77
CA LEU A 12 6.63 -13.32 2.67
C LEU A 12 6.17 -14.73 2.47
N SER A 13 5.61 -15.32 3.52
CA SER A 13 5.01 -16.65 3.43
C SER A 13 3.59 -16.53 2.92
N GLY A 14 3.16 -17.56 2.20
CA GLY A 14 1.77 -17.64 1.78
C GLY A 14 1.42 -16.65 0.70
N THR A 15 0.14 -16.33 0.64
CA THR A 15 -0.38 -15.41 -0.36
C THR A 15 -1.19 -14.31 0.35
N PRO A 16 -0.51 -13.31 0.88
CA PRO A 16 -1.19 -12.28 1.66
C PRO A 16 -2.02 -11.35 0.80
N SER A 17 -3.01 -10.73 1.39
CA SER A 17 -3.67 -9.62 0.77
C SER A 17 -2.83 -8.37 0.97
N LEU A 18 -3.15 -7.31 0.23
CA LEU A 18 -2.46 -6.04 0.41
C LEU A 18 -2.66 -5.53 1.82
N ALA A 19 -3.86 -5.70 2.39
CA ALA A 19 -4.10 -5.27 3.77
C ALA A 19 -3.19 -6.02 4.74
N GLU A 20 -2.98 -7.31 4.51
CA GLU A 20 -2.10 -8.09 5.37
C GLU A 20 -0.65 -7.62 5.26
N LEU A 21 -0.22 -7.28 4.06
CA LEU A 21 1.12 -6.75 3.88
C LEU A 21 1.30 -5.46 4.66
N ILE A 22 0.35 -4.55 4.55
CA ILE A 22 0.43 -3.27 5.26
C ILE A 22 0.49 -3.51 6.77
N THR A 23 -0.27 -4.47 7.27
CA THR A 23 -0.25 -4.81 8.68
C THR A 23 1.10 -5.37 9.09
N GLN A 24 1.67 -6.24 8.29
CA GLN A 24 2.97 -6.82 8.60
C GLN A 24 4.08 -5.78 8.61
N LEU A 25 3.97 -4.78 7.76
CA LEU A 25 4.95 -3.72 7.72
C LEU A 25 4.72 -2.68 8.82
N ASP A 26 3.63 -2.85 9.57
CA ASP A 26 3.32 -1.97 10.69
C ASP A 26 3.20 -0.52 10.26
N LEU A 27 2.52 -0.30 9.15
CA LEU A 27 2.35 1.02 8.60
C LEU A 27 1.00 1.61 9.01
N PRO A 28 0.94 2.94 9.13
CA PRO A 28 -0.31 3.58 9.54
C PRO A 28 -1.26 3.67 8.35
N ALA A 29 -2.17 2.73 8.26
CA ALA A 29 -3.05 2.59 7.10
C ALA A 29 -3.77 3.90 6.76
N ALA A 30 -4.10 4.70 7.75
CA ALA A 30 -4.84 5.92 7.51
C ALA A 30 -3.98 7.04 6.93
N ARG A 31 -2.68 6.84 6.86
CA ARG A 31 -1.76 7.90 6.47
C ARG A 31 -0.92 7.54 5.27
N ILE A 32 -1.31 6.52 4.54
CA ILE A 32 -0.53 6.10 3.39
C ILE A 32 -1.42 5.93 2.18
N ALA A 33 -0.81 6.08 1.01
CA ALA A 33 -1.43 5.72 -0.25
C ALA A 33 -0.60 4.59 -0.84
N VAL A 34 -1.27 3.66 -1.50
CA VAL A 34 -0.63 2.46 -2.00
C VAL A 34 -0.93 2.29 -3.48
N GLU A 35 0.12 1.99 -4.25
CA GLU A 35 -0.02 1.60 -5.64
C GLU A 35 0.44 0.15 -5.78
N LEU A 36 -0.28 -0.60 -6.55
CA LEU A 36 0.09 -1.96 -6.89
C LEU A 36 0.28 -2.02 -8.39
N ASN A 37 1.51 -2.30 -8.80
CA ASN A 37 1.85 -2.36 -10.22
C ASN A 37 1.39 -1.11 -10.95
N ARG A 38 1.65 0.04 -10.31
CA ARG A 38 1.39 1.37 -10.86
C ARG A 38 -0.07 1.78 -10.86
N GLU A 39 -0.92 1.04 -10.16
CA GLU A 39 -2.32 1.42 -10.04
C GLU A 39 -2.64 1.68 -8.59
N VAL A 40 -3.28 2.80 -8.33
CA VAL A 40 -3.68 3.15 -6.98
C VAL A 40 -4.75 2.16 -6.50
N VAL A 41 -4.57 1.63 -5.30
CA VAL A 41 -5.54 0.74 -4.69
C VAL A 41 -6.13 1.45 -3.49
N ARG A 42 -7.43 1.63 -3.51
CA ARG A 42 -8.11 2.33 -2.42
C ARG A 42 -8.09 1.46 -1.17
N ARG A 43 -8.01 2.14 -0.02
CA ARG A 43 -7.91 1.40 1.24
C ARG A 43 -9.04 0.40 1.41
N ALA A 44 -10.24 0.75 0.95
CA ALA A 44 -11.38 -0.14 1.07
C ALA A 44 -11.19 -1.44 0.32
N ASP A 45 -10.28 -1.47 -0.66
CA ASP A 45 -10.05 -2.65 -1.48
C ASP A 45 -8.83 -3.45 -1.07
N TRP A 46 -8.08 -2.98 -0.06
CA TRP A 46 -6.83 -3.65 0.29
C TRP A 46 -7.05 -5.09 0.74
N SER A 47 -8.12 -5.34 1.50
CA SER A 47 -8.34 -6.66 2.03
C SER A 47 -8.78 -7.66 0.97
N SER A 48 -9.29 -7.17 -0.15
CA SER A 48 -9.69 -8.05 -1.24
C SER A 48 -8.67 -8.11 -2.36
N THR A 49 -7.55 -7.39 -2.23
CA THR A 49 -6.52 -7.37 -3.24
C THR A 49 -5.45 -8.38 -2.86
N MET A 50 -5.44 -9.52 -3.54
CA MET A 50 -4.47 -10.57 -3.24
C MET A 50 -3.19 -10.30 -4.00
N LEU A 51 -2.06 -10.46 -3.32
CA LEU A 51 -0.76 -10.21 -3.92
C LEU A 51 -0.25 -11.45 -4.62
N LYS A 52 0.61 -11.26 -5.61
CA LYS A 52 1.18 -12.33 -6.39
C LYS A 52 2.69 -12.18 -6.43
N GLU A 53 3.34 -13.24 -6.85
CA GLU A 53 4.79 -13.25 -6.98
C GLU A 53 5.26 -12.08 -7.84
N ASP A 54 6.25 -11.37 -7.34
CA ASP A 54 6.89 -10.26 -8.06
C ASP A 54 6.02 -9.02 -8.21
N ASP A 55 4.92 -8.93 -7.48
CA ASP A 55 4.14 -7.69 -7.48
C ASP A 55 4.97 -6.54 -6.95
N ARG A 56 4.72 -5.36 -7.49
CA ARG A 56 5.43 -4.14 -7.11
C ARG A 56 4.48 -3.23 -6.38
N ILE A 57 4.83 -2.90 -5.15
CA ILE A 57 4.00 -2.06 -4.29
C ILE A 57 4.75 -0.77 -4.01
N GLU A 58 4.09 0.36 -4.23
CA GLU A 58 4.64 1.66 -3.88
C GLU A 58 3.81 2.25 -2.77
N ILE A 59 4.47 2.70 -1.73
CA ILE A 59 3.79 3.23 -0.56
C ILE A 59 4.28 4.64 -0.30
N VAL A 60 3.35 5.57 -0.20
CA VAL A 60 3.65 6.96 0.06
C VAL A 60 2.98 7.37 1.34
N HIS A 61 3.74 7.99 2.23
CA HIS A 61 3.20 8.50 3.49
C HIS A 61 2.71 9.92 3.29
N PHE A 62 1.57 10.23 3.86
CA PHE A 62 1.12 11.62 3.92
C PHE A 62 1.83 12.30 5.07
N VAL A 63 2.33 13.49 4.81
CA VAL A 63 3.06 14.22 5.82
C VAL A 63 2.14 15.19 6.50
N GLY A 64 2.20 15.18 7.80
CA GLY A 64 1.50 16.16 8.53
C GLY A 64 0.06 16.17 8.26
N GLY A 65 -0.57 17.01 8.75
CA GLY A 65 -1.91 17.00 8.59
C GLY A 65 -2.27 17.71 7.39
N GLY A 66 -1.73 17.93 7.01
CA GLY A 66 -2.16 18.42 6.06
C GLY A 66 -3.12 18.04 5.34
N VAL A 67 -3.29 18.08 5.33
CA VAL A 67 -3.85 17.97 4.64
C VAL A 67 -4.98 17.86 4.62
N ASP A 68 -5.14 18.45 4.83
CA ASP A 68 -6.00 18.47 4.79
C ASP A 68 -6.69 18.41 4.15
N GLY A 69 -6.83 18.59 3.89
CA GLY A 69 -7.29 18.52 3.18
C GLY A 69 -7.44 18.32 2.26
N TYR A 70 -7.06 18.60 1.87
CA TYR A 70 -7.08 18.45 0.81
C TYR A 70 -7.09 17.68 0.27
N SER A 71 -6.87 17.88 0.45
CA SER A 71 -6.80 17.32 -0.06
C SER A 71 -6.75 16.44 -0.36
N ASN A 72 -6.59 16.44 -0.03
CA ASN A 72 -6.50 15.68 -0.30
C ASN A 72 -6.76 14.84 -0.70
N SER A 73 -6.87 15.00 -0.63
CA SER A 73 -7.11 14.37 -1.01
C SER A 73 -7.33 13.87 -1.92
N GLU A 74 -7.21 14.16 -2.52
CA GLU A 74 -7.35 13.76 -3.45
C GLU A 74 -6.54 13.07 -3.89
N CYS A 75 -5.88 13.36 -3.90
CA CYS A 75 -5.13 12.74 -4.51
C CYS A 75 -5.17 11.46 -4.36
N VAL A 76 -5.56 11.05 -3.88
CA VAL A 76 -5.44 9.86 -3.64
C VAL A 76 -6.46 9.13 -3.93
N GLU A 77 -7.09 9.16 -4.44
CA GLU A 77 -8.02 8.34 -4.65
C GLU A 77 -8.55 8.25 -5.42
#